data_ada8779fb08da55da0001446eb98a5f2
#
_entry.id   ada8779fb08da55da0001446eb98a5f2
#
_cell.length_a   1.000
_cell.length_b   1.000
_cell.length_c   1.000
_cell.angle_alpha   90.00
_cell.angle_beta   90.00
_cell.angle_gamma   90.00
#
_symmetry.space_group_name_H-M   'P 1'
#
loop_
_entity.id
_entity.type
_entity.pdbx_description
1 polymer ?
#
loop_
_entity_poly.entity_id
_entity_poly.type
_entity_poly.pdbx_seq_one_letter_code
_entity_poly.pdbx_strand_id
1 'polypeptide(L)'
;MKKILTGIVVFIIIVIIAYFAGPKPEQIIISPEAPALMDPTEFNPEYVQETVDRFNTTSPIRKGNESQIYWADSIGQKTKYVLLYLHGFSASPMEGNPVHMNFAKRYGMNMYAPLLADHGLISDEPMLHFTGDKFVESAKQALRLARLMGDSVIIMSTSTGSTASLFLASGDNDIHSLVCYSPNIKVFDKRASLLTGPWGIDIAKVVKGGDYNVWDAPAGAEAYWHTTYRLEATVQMQLLLESTMIPATFQKVKVPTFVGYYYKNEAEQDDVVSVPAILDMYELLGSANKRLVKFENVGAHALASSYFSSDIEGVSAHTNAFAEEVLGLIPRIN
;
A
#
# COMPACT_ATOMS: atom_id res chain seq x y z
N MET A 1 -12.39 -38.13 -40.56
CA MET A 1 -11.30 -37.53 -39.79
C MET A 1 -10.97 -36.11 -40.22
N LYS A 2 -10.61 -35.78 -41.51
CA LYS A 2 -10.25 -34.43 -41.95
C LYS A 2 -11.32 -33.37 -41.64
N LYS A 3 -12.62 -33.63 -41.94
CA LYS A 3 -13.72 -32.68 -41.67
C LYS A 3 -13.93 -32.40 -40.20
N ILE A 4 -13.73 -33.36 -39.27
CA ILE A 4 -13.82 -33.20 -37.83
C ILE A 4 -12.66 -32.29 -37.36
N LEU A 5 -11.44 -32.57 -37.83
CA LEU A 5 -10.26 -31.78 -37.51
C LEU A 5 -10.42 -30.31 -37.96
N THR A 6 -10.93 -30.09 -39.18
CA THR A 6 -11.23 -28.74 -39.68
C THR A 6 -12.25 -28.03 -38.80
N GLY A 7 -13.33 -28.73 -38.37
CA GLY A 7 -14.35 -28.17 -37.49
C GLY A 7 -13.76 -27.75 -36.10
N ILE A 8 -12.88 -28.57 -35.54
CA ILE A 8 -12.20 -28.26 -34.28
C ILE A 8 -11.31 -27.03 -34.42
N VAL A 9 -10.53 -26.96 -35.52
CA VAL A 9 -9.65 -25.79 -35.76
C VAL A 9 -10.47 -24.51 -35.93
N VAL A 10 -11.55 -24.54 -36.70
CA VAL A 10 -12.44 -23.37 -36.86
C VAL A 10 -13.05 -22.95 -35.54
N PHE A 11 -13.51 -23.92 -34.70
CA PHE A 11 -14.05 -23.63 -33.39
C PHE A 11 -13.00 -22.96 -32.47
N ILE A 12 -11.77 -23.47 -32.44
CA ILE A 12 -10.66 -22.87 -31.67
C ILE A 12 -10.38 -21.45 -32.12
N ILE A 13 -10.35 -21.20 -33.44
CA ILE A 13 -10.15 -19.86 -33.98
C ILE A 13 -11.26 -18.91 -33.52
N ILE A 14 -12.52 -19.35 -33.57
CA ILE A 14 -13.67 -18.54 -33.12
C ILE A 14 -13.52 -18.21 -31.63
N VAL A 15 -13.16 -19.18 -30.80
CA VAL A 15 -12.93 -18.97 -29.36
C VAL A 15 -11.81 -17.98 -29.11
N ILE A 16 -10.70 -18.08 -29.86
CA ILE A 16 -9.57 -17.14 -29.74
C ILE A 16 -10.02 -15.72 -30.14
N ILE A 17 -10.75 -15.58 -31.27
CA ILE A 17 -11.26 -14.28 -31.71
C ILE A 17 -12.22 -13.72 -30.65
N ALA A 18 -13.15 -14.52 -30.12
CA ALA A 18 -14.09 -14.10 -29.09
C ALA A 18 -13.37 -13.66 -27.82
N TYR A 19 -12.30 -14.39 -27.41
CA TYR A 19 -11.49 -14.00 -26.27
C TYR A 19 -10.84 -12.62 -26.47
N PHE A 20 -10.16 -12.38 -27.58
CA PHE A 20 -9.49 -11.10 -27.83
C PHE A 20 -10.44 -9.93 -28.12
N ALA A 21 -11.68 -10.21 -28.52
CA ALA A 21 -12.74 -9.22 -28.67
C ALA A 21 -13.43 -8.86 -27.35
N GLY A 22 -13.08 -9.51 -26.25
CA GLY A 22 -13.69 -9.29 -24.94
C GLY A 22 -13.36 -7.93 -24.33
N PRO A 23 -14.21 -7.45 -23.42
CA PRO A 23 -13.99 -6.20 -22.72
C PRO A 23 -12.71 -6.28 -21.86
N LYS A 24 -11.99 -5.17 -21.81
CA LYS A 24 -10.83 -4.96 -20.94
C LYS A 24 -11.08 -3.74 -20.07
N PRO A 25 -10.52 -3.70 -18.85
CA PRO A 25 -10.56 -2.48 -18.07
C PRO A 25 -9.75 -1.37 -18.77
N GLU A 26 -10.18 -0.13 -18.59
CA GLU A 26 -9.44 1.03 -19.05
C GLU A 26 -8.13 1.16 -18.29
N GLN A 27 -7.07 1.55 -19.00
CA GLN A 27 -5.77 1.81 -18.38
C GLN A 27 -5.85 3.06 -17.48
N ILE A 28 -5.28 2.99 -16.30
CA ILE A 28 -5.18 4.17 -15.44
C ILE A 28 -4.00 5.03 -15.88
N ILE A 29 -4.22 6.35 -15.93
CA ILE A 29 -3.19 7.33 -16.22
C ILE A 29 -2.99 8.17 -14.96
N ILE A 30 -1.87 7.98 -14.29
CA ILE A 30 -1.51 8.66 -13.05
C ILE A 30 -0.09 9.20 -13.13
N SER A 31 0.13 10.34 -12.50
CA SER A 31 1.45 10.95 -12.34
C SER A 31 1.96 10.75 -10.91
N PRO A 32 3.28 10.56 -10.70
CA PRO A 32 3.85 10.48 -9.36
C PRO A 32 3.99 11.86 -8.68
N GLU A 33 3.88 12.96 -9.42
CA GLU A 33 4.08 14.29 -8.88
C GLU A 33 3.08 14.59 -7.76
N ALA A 34 3.62 14.89 -6.58
CA ALA A 34 2.80 15.33 -5.47
C ALA A 34 2.30 16.76 -5.69
N PRO A 35 1.12 17.13 -5.19
CA PRO A 35 0.66 18.51 -5.22
C PRO A 35 1.65 19.43 -4.53
N ALA A 36 1.76 20.68 -5.00
CA ALA A 36 2.55 21.69 -4.34
C ALA A 36 2.19 21.82 -2.84
N LEU A 37 3.17 22.19 -2.02
CA LEU A 37 2.93 22.50 -0.61
C LEU A 37 1.79 23.51 -0.48
N MET A 38 0.94 23.31 0.50
CA MET A 38 -0.06 24.30 0.89
C MET A 38 0.64 25.49 1.51
N ASP A 39 0.09 26.70 1.29
CA ASP A 39 0.63 27.91 1.90
C ASP A 39 0.57 27.81 3.44
N PRO A 40 1.70 27.83 4.16
CA PRO A 40 1.71 27.69 5.62
C PRO A 40 1.02 28.87 6.35
N THR A 41 0.74 29.99 5.67
CA THR A 41 0.01 31.12 6.23
C THR A 41 -1.51 30.90 6.21
N GLU A 42 -2.00 30.11 5.26
CA GLU A 42 -3.41 29.75 5.16
C GLU A 42 -3.71 28.38 5.76
N PHE A 43 -2.73 27.44 5.66
CA PHE A 43 -2.87 26.04 6.06
C PHE A 43 -1.73 25.67 7.02
N ASN A 44 -2.04 25.57 8.28
CA ASN A 44 -1.14 25.23 9.37
C ASN A 44 -1.40 23.80 9.90
N PRO A 45 -0.67 23.30 10.89
CA PRO A 45 -0.90 21.98 11.44
C PRO A 45 -2.30 21.78 12.06
N GLU A 46 -2.92 22.83 12.65
CA GLU A 46 -4.30 22.75 13.16
C GLU A 46 -5.30 22.47 12.04
N TYR A 47 -5.07 23.01 10.85
CA TYR A 47 -5.87 22.70 9.65
C TYR A 47 -5.88 21.19 9.34
N VAL A 48 -4.75 20.51 9.60
CA VAL A 48 -4.67 19.05 9.42
C VAL A 48 -5.62 18.36 10.39
N GLN A 49 -5.59 18.75 11.68
CA GLN A 49 -6.47 18.17 12.69
C GLN A 49 -7.93 18.38 12.31
N GLU A 50 -8.33 19.60 11.99
CA GLU A 50 -9.71 19.94 11.60
C GLU A 50 -10.17 19.19 10.35
N THR A 51 -9.28 19.03 9.36
CA THR A 51 -9.58 18.31 8.12
C THR A 51 -9.80 16.83 8.37
N VAL A 52 -8.95 16.20 9.18
CA VAL A 52 -9.05 14.78 9.53
C VAL A 52 -10.27 14.53 10.42
N ASP A 53 -10.53 15.37 11.42
CA ASP A 53 -11.70 15.25 12.29
C ASP A 53 -13.00 15.38 11.50
N ARG A 54 -13.07 16.33 10.57
CA ARG A 54 -14.21 16.47 9.68
C ARG A 54 -14.41 15.24 8.81
N PHE A 55 -13.34 14.70 8.21
CA PHE A 55 -13.43 13.47 7.42
C PHE A 55 -13.92 12.29 8.26
N ASN A 56 -13.33 12.09 9.44
CA ASN A 56 -13.70 11.00 10.34
C ASN A 56 -15.14 11.09 10.86
N THR A 57 -15.70 12.30 11.00
CA THR A 57 -17.06 12.51 11.51
C THR A 57 -18.13 12.51 10.42
N THR A 58 -17.78 12.87 9.18
CA THR A 58 -18.75 12.97 8.09
C THR A 58 -18.80 11.74 7.18
N SER A 59 -17.74 10.91 7.19
CA SER A 59 -17.67 9.70 6.38
C SER A 59 -18.25 8.49 7.12
N PRO A 60 -18.93 7.55 6.45
CA PRO A 60 -19.47 6.34 7.07
C PRO A 60 -18.34 5.32 7.32
N ILE A 61 -17.46 5.63 8.27
CA ILE A 61 -16.27 4.81 8.57
C ILE A 61 -16.65 3.70 9.57
N ARG A 62 -16.12 2.50 9.36
CA ARG A 62 -16.18 1.39 10.32
C ARG A 62 -15.38 1.79 11.57
N LYS A 63 -15.97 1.56 12.74
CA LYS A 63 -15.36 1.90 14.02
C LYS A 63 -13.93 1.34 14.14
N GLY A 64 -12.97 2.20 14.46
CA GLY A 64 -11.56 1.87 14.62
C GLY A 64 -10.76 1.94 13.32
N ASN A 65 -11.40 2.27 12.19
CA ASN A 65 -10.72 2.45 10.90
C ASN A 65 -10.47 3.93 10.56
N GLU A 66 -10.80 4.84 11.44
CA GLU A 66 -10.67 6.27 11.26
C GLU A 66 -9.20 6.64 10.97
N SER A 67 -8.99 7.69 10.20
CA SER A 67 -7.68 8.30 10.03
C SER A 67 -7.10 8.71 11.39
N GLN A 68 -5.82 8.45 11.63
CA GLN A 68 -5.18 8.68 12.93
C GLN A 68 -4.16 9.82 12.84
N ILE A 69 -4.21 10.71 13.81
CA ILE A 69 -3.16 11.71 14.05
C ILE A 69 -2.58 11.46 15.45
N TYR A 70 -1.26 11.56 15.54
CA TYR A 70 -0.53 11.61 16.79
C TYR A 70 0.34 12.86 16.79
N TRP A 71 0.20 13.68 17.82
CA TRP A 71 1.05 14.84 18.08
C TRP A 71 2.08 14.47 19.14
N ALA A 72 3.36 14.60 18.80
CA ALA A 72 4.45 14.21 19.69
C ALA A 72 4.54 15.11 20.94
N ASP A 73 4.16 16.38 20.77
CA ASP A 73 4.12 17.40 21.82
C ASP A 73 2.70 17.98 21.95
N SER A 74 2.44 19.11 21.32
CA SER A 74 1.12 19.76 21.34
C SER A 74 0.49 19.78 19.95
N ILE A 75 -0.83 19.79 19.90
CA ILE A 75 -1.57 20.01 18.66
C ILE A 75 -1.08 21.31 18.01
N GLY A 76 -0.84 21.25 16.71
CA GLY A 76 -0.39 22.41 15.94
C GLY A 76 1.10 22.69 15.98
N GLN A 77 1.90 21.93 16.69
CA GLN A 77 3.37 22.09 16.68
C GLN A 77 4.01 21.16 15.66
N LYS A 78 4.80 21.73 14.75
CA LYS A 78 5.62 20.94 13.81
C LYS A 78 6.75 20.22 14.54
N THR A 79 7.08 19.04 14.06
CA THR A 79 8.30 18.32 14.44
C THR A 79 9.31 18.36 13.30
N LYS A 80 10.59 18.12 13.60
CA LYS A 80 11.65 18.02 12.56
C LYS A 80 11.31 16.97 11.51
N TYR A 81 10.78 15.83 11.95
CA TYR A 81 10.29 14.76 11.07
C TYR A 81 8.83 14.46 11.40
N VAL A 82 8.06 14.14 10.36
CA VAL A 82 6.71 13.58 10.50
C VAL A 82 6.68 12.20 9.89
N LEU A 83 6.00 11.28 10.54
CA LEU A 83 5.75 9.94 10.01
C LEU A 83 4.40 9.94 9.28
N LEU A 84 4.41 9.66 7.98
CA LEU A 84 3.22 9.34 7.21
C LEU A 84 3.14 7.81 7.08
N TYR A 85 2.04 7.21 7.56
CA TYR A 85 1.81 5.78 7.39
C TYR A 85 0.76 5.52 6.32
N LEU A 86 1.09 4.73 5.29
CA LEU A 86 0.17 4.33 4.22
C LEU A 86 -0.12 2.83 4.31
N HIS A 87 -1.37 2.50 4.61
CA HIS A 87 -1.82 1.12 4.74
C HIS A 87 -2.00 0.41 3.39
N GLY A 88 -2.08 -0.92 3.42
CA GLY A 88 -2.27 -1.78 2.26
C GLY A 88 -3.72 -1.88 1.77
N PHE A 89 -3.90 -2.68 0.72
CA PHE A 89 -5.20 -2.96 0.14
C PHE A 89 -6.11 -3.71 1.11
N SER A 90 -7.37 -3.33 1.14
CA SER A 90 -8.42 -3.80 2.05
C SER A 90 -8.22 -3.47 3.54
N ALA A 91 -7.08 -2.91 3.94
CA ALA A 91 -6.70 -2.60 5.31
C ALA A 91 -7.19 -1.23 5.80
N SER A 92 -6.71 -0.81 6.94
CA SER A 92 -6.92 0.50 7.57
C SER A 92 -5.65 0.99 8.26
N PRO A 93 -5.61 2.20 8.85
CA PRO A 93 -4.46 2.69 9.61
C PRO A 93 -3.95 1.74 10.70
N MET A 94 -4.81 0.86 11.22
CA MET A 94 -4.45 -0.14 12.24
C MET A 94 -3.47 -1.21 11.74
N GLU A 95 -3.28 -1.38 10.44
CA GLU A 95 -2.35 -2.35 9.87
C GLU A 95 -0.90 -2.12 10.36
N GLY A 96 -0.48 -0.88 10.55
CA GLY A 96 0.87 -0.55 11.03
C GLY A 96 1.06 -0.62 12.54
N ASN A 97 -0.01 -0.91 13.30
CA ASN A 97 0.04 -0.89 14.76
C ASN A 97 0.60 -2.22 15.32
N PRO A 98 1.56 -2.17 16.26
CA PRO A 98 2.06 -0.99 17.00
C PRO A 98 3.31 -0.33 16.41
N VAL A 99 3.90 -0.85 15.34
CA VAL A 99 5.24 -0.46 14.87
C VAL A 99 5.29 1.01 14.49
N HIS A 100 4.34 1.50 13.69
CA HIS A 100 4.30 2.90 13.24
C HIS A 100 4.17 3.88 14.42
N MET A 101 3.28 3.59 15.37
CA MET A 101 3.07 4.43 16.55
C MET A 101 4.30 4.44 17.47
N ASN A 102 4.89 3.27 17.69
CA ASN A 102 6.09 3.15 18.54
C ASN A 102 7.28 3.86 17.90
N PHE A 103 7.41 3.81 16.56
CA PHE A 103 8.43 4.53 15.82
C PHE A 103 8.25 6.05 15.97
N ALA A 104 7.04 6.56 15.76
CA ALA A 104 6.76 7.99 15.92
C ALA A 104 7.08 8.46 17.33
N LYS A 105 6.64 7.72 18.35
CA LYS A 105 6.94 8.04 19.76
C LYS A 105 8.42 8.00 20.07
N ARG A 106 9.14 6.96 19.62
CA ARG A 106 10.57 6.78 19.87
C ARG A 106 11.39 7.97 19.39
N TYR A 107 11.06 8.53 18.24
CA TYR A 107 11.82 9.64 17.64
C TYR A 107 11.16 11.00 17.81
N GLY A 108 10.09 11.10 18.60
CA GLY A 108 9.38 12.36 18.87
C GLY A 108 8.82 13.01 17.62
N MET A 109 8.20 12.22 16.75
CA MET A 109 7.61 12.67 15.50
C MET A 109 6.10 12.81 15.63
N ASN A 110 5.54 13.85 15.01
CA ASN A 110 4.14 13.82 14.65
C ASN A 110 3.89 12.66 13.68
N MET A 111 2.69 12.09 13.70
CA MET A 111 2.32 11.02 12.78
C MET A 111 0.94 11.28 12.19
N TYR A 112 0.81 11.00 10.91
CA TYR A 112 -0.46 10.93 10.22
C TYR A 112 -0.60 9.55 9.55
N ALA A 113 -1.66 8.84 9.87
CA ALA A 113 -2.04 7.59 9.24
C ALA A 113 -3.45 7.76 8.65
N PRO A 114 -3.57 8.12 7.36
CA PRO A 114 -4.85 8.32 6.68
C PRO A 114 -5.59 7.01 6.48
N LEU A 115 -6.91 7.06 6.49
CA LEU A 115 -7.73 6.08 5.82
C LEU A 115 -7.75 6.42 4.33
N LEU A 116 -7.17 5.55 3.50
CA LEU A 116 -7.04 5.78 2.07
C LEU A 116 -8.37 5.53 1.34
N ALA A 117 -8.47 6.04 0.13
CA ALA A 117 -9.72 6.06 -0.64
C ALA A 117 -10.40 4.69 -0.70
N ASP A 118 -11.69 4.69 -0.43
CA ASP A 118 -12.63 3.55 -0.48
C ASP A 118 -12.34 2.39 0.49
N HIS A 119 -11.42 2.60 1.46
CA HIS A 119 -11.11 1.63 2.50
C HIS A 119 -11.87 1.93 3.80
N GLY A 120 -12.08 0.89 4.61
CA GLY A 120 -12.62 1.02 5.96
C GLY A 120 -14.03 1.62 6.07
N LEU A 121 -14.77 1.73 4.97
CA LEU A 121 -16.10 2.32 4.94
C LEU A 121 -17.18 1.28 5.24
N ILE A 122 -18.28 1.74 5.84
CA ILE A 122 -19.53 0.97 5.95
C ILE A 122 -20.19 1.01 4.58
N SER A 123 -20.35 -0.15 3.95
CA SER A 123 -20.95 -0.28 2.62
C SER A 123 -21.55 -1.68 2.45
N ASP A 124 -22.67 -1.78 1.73
CA ASP A 124 -23.23 -3.06 1.29
C ASP A 124 -22.38 -3.68 0.17
N GLU A 125 -21.61 -2.86 -0.54
CA GLU A 125 -20.72 -3.24 -1.64
C GLU A 125 -19.28 -2.78 -1.33
N PRO A 126 -18.56 -3.43 -0.37
CA PRO A 126 -17.26 -2.97 0.07
C PRO A 126 -16.27 -2.85 -1.07
N MET A 127 -15.59 -1.70 -1.16
CA MET A 127 -14.57 -1.37 -2.15
C MET A 127 -15.03 -1.39 -3.63
N LEU A 128 -16.35 -1.33 -3.90
CA LEU A 128 -16.86 -1.27 -5.28
C LEU A 128 -16.34 -0.04 -6.04
N HIS A 129 -16.16 1.08 -5.36
CA HIS A 129 -15.73 2.36 -5.95
C HIS A 129 -14.23 2.60 -5.86
N PHE A 130 -13.47 1.61 -5.36
CA PHE A 130 -12.02 1.66 -5.34
C PHE A 130 -11.47 1.72 -6.76
N THR A 131 -10.58 2.69 -7.01
CA THR A 131 -9.79 2.78 -8.23
C THR A 131 -8.34 3.12 -7.91
N GLY A 132 -7.40 2.65 -8.74
CA GLY A 132 -5.97 2.84 -8.50
C GLY A 132 -5.55 4.32 -8.50
N ASP A 133 -6.18 5.15 -9.32
CA ASP A 133 -5.97 6.60 -9.37
C ASP A 133 -6.44 7.29 -8.09
N LYS A 134 -7.66 6.99 -7.60
CA LYS A 134 -8.15 7.54 -6.32
C LYS A 134 -7.27 7.13 -5.14
N PHE A 135 -6.76 5.90 -5.14
CA PHE A 135 -5.86 5.43 -4.09
C PHE A 135 -4.56 6.26 -4.06
N VAL A 136 -3.91 6.44 -5.21
CA VAL A 136 -2.70 7.26 -5.32
C VAL A 136 -3.00 8.72 -4.98
N GLU A 137 -4.13 9.26 -5.45
CA GLU A 137 -4.49 10.65 -5.16
C GLU A 137 -4.74 10.88 -3.66
N SER A 138 -5.38 9.91 -2.97
CA SER A 138 -5.53 9.98 -1.52
C SER A 138 -4.18 9.95 -0.77
N ALA A 139 -3.21 9.15 -1.27
CA ALA A 139 -1.86 9.13 -0.73
C ALA A 139 -1.10 10.46 -0.98
N LYS A 140 -1.29 11.09 -2.14
CA LYS A 140 -0.75 12.45 -2.43
C LYS A 140 -1.33 13.50 -1.48
N GLN A 141 -2.64 13.47 -1.26
CA GLN A 141 -3.28 14.40 -0.32
C GLN A 141 -2.77 14.18 1.10
N ALA A 142 -2.58 12.92 1.51
CA ALA A 142 -2.00 12.58 2.80
C ALA A 142 -0.56 13.09 2.94
N LEU A 143 0.28 12.95 1.92
CA LEU A 143 1.63 13.51 1.89
C LEU A 143 1.62 15.03 2.03
N ARG A 144 0.70 15.70 1.35
CA ARG A 144 0.50 17.14 1.42
C ARG A 144 0.13 17.63 2.83
N LEU A 145 -0.78 16.90 3.51
CA LEU A 145 -1.15 17.19 4.90
C LEU A 145 0.01 16.89 5.86
N ALA A 146 0.72 15.78 5.68
CA ALA A 146 1.88 15.45 6.51
C ALA A 146 2.98 16.53 6.47
N ARG A 147 3.22 17.17 5.33
CA ARG A 147 4.16 18.30 5.17
C ARG A 147 3.80 19.54 6.00
N LEU A 148 2.56 19.66 6.43
CA LEU A 148 2.16 20.70 7.37
C LEU A 148 2.49 20.34 8.82
N MET A 149 2.74 19.06 9.13
CA MET A 149 2.98 18.54 10.47
C MET A 149 4.47 18.39 10.82
N GLY A 150 5.36 18.46 9.84
CA GLY A 150 6.81 18.34 10.03
C GLY A 150 7.61 18.95 8.89
N ASP A 151 8.91 19.18 9.13
CA ASP A 151 9.79 19.78 8.14
C ASP A 151 10.25 18.76 7.08
N SER A 152 10.28 17.46 7.44
CA SER A 152 10.68 16.38 6.55
C SER A 152 9.76 15.16 6.76
N VAL A 153 9.31 14.53 5.67
CA VAL A 153 8.38 13.41 5.71
C VAL A 153 9.12 12.08 5.57
N ILE A 154 8.93 11.19 6.52
CA ILE A 154 9.29 9.77 6.43
C ILE A 154 7.99 9.03 6.10
N ILE A 155 7.97 8.25 5.02
CA ILE A 155 6.81 7.41 4.69
C ILE A 155 7.09 5.98 5.13
N MET A 156 6.28 5.48 6.05
CA MET A 156 6.21 4.06 6.41
C MET A 156 4.95 3.47 5.77
N SER A 157 5.04 2.28 5.24
CA SER A 157 3.94 1.72 4.45
C SER A 157 3.97 0.21 4.39
N THR A 158 2.82 -0.40 4.16
CA THR A 158 2.68 -1.85 3.98
C THR A 158 2.00 -2.15 2.64
N SER A 159 2.47 -3.21 1.96
CA SER A 159 1.81 -3.79 0.79
C SER A 159 1.51 -2.76 -0.31
N THR A 160 0.26 -2.58 -0.72
CA THR A 160 -0.17 -1.59 -1.73
C THR A 160 0.07 -0.15 -1.26
N GLY A 161 0.12 0.11 0.06
CA GLY A 161 0.62 1.39 0.59
C GLY A 161 2.07 1.65 0.17
N SER A 162 2.92 0.60 0.13
CA SER A 162 4.29 0.71 -0.37
C SER A 162 4.35 0.90 -1.89
N THR A 163 3.37 0.37 -2.65
CA THR A 163 3.21 0.71 -4.07
C THR A 163 3.05 2.22 -4.25
N ALA A 164 2.13 2.83 -3.47
CA ALA A 164 1.93 4.28 -3.50
C ALA A 164 3.20 5.03 -3.06
N SER A 165 3.86 4.62 -1.98
CA SER A 165 5.08 5.26 -1.46
C SER A 165 6.21 5.29 -2.48
N LEU A 166 6.49 4.15 -3.13
CA LEU A 166 7.53 4.03 -4.17
C LEU A 166 7.18 4.89 -5.38
N PHE A 167 5.90 4.88 -5.78
CA PHE A 167 5.45 5.70 -6.90
C PHE A 167 5.56 7.19 -6.60
N LEU A 168 5.13 7.66 -5.43
CA LEU A 168 5.28 9.06 -5.01
C LEU A 168 6.76 9.47 -4.97
N ALA A 169 7.62 8.66 -4.34
CA ALA A 169 9.05 8.95 -4.24
C ALA A 169 9.77 8.94 -5.60
N SER A 170 9.19 8.35 -6.63
CA SER A 170 9.73 8.41 -8.00
C SER A 170 9.56 9.77 -8.68
N GLY A 171 8.64 10.60 -8.18
CA GLY A 171 8.36 11.95 -8.70
C GLY A 171 8.63 13.07 -7.68
N ASP A 172 9.00 12.73 -6.44
CA ASP A 172 9.11 13.68 -5.34
C ASP A 172 10.36 13.40 -4.49
N ASN A 173 11.40 14.18 -4.72
CA ASN A 173 12.68 14.04 -4.01
C ASN A 173 12.68 14.75 -2.62
N ASP A 174 11.61 15.44 -2.24
CA ASP A 174 11.49 16.11 -0.93
C ASP A 174 10.96 15.13 0.16
N ILE A 175 10.61 13.90 -0.22
CA ILE A 175 10.40 12.83 0.74
C ILE A 175 11.76 12.46 1.34
N HIS A 176 11.84 12.43 2.70
CA HIS A 176 13.10 12.16 3.38
C HIS A 176 13.55 10.71 3.22
N SER A 177 12.66 9.76 3.45
CA SER A 177 12.96 8.32 3.34
C SER A 177 11.70 7.47 3.27
N LEU A 178 11.88 6.20 2.85
CA LEU A 178 10.84 5.19 2.80
C LEU A 178 11.15 4.03 3.74
N VAL A 179 10.11 3.52 4.41
CA VAL A 179 10.08 2.22 5.11
C VAL A 179 8.95 1.40 4.51
N CYS A 180 9.29 0.40 3.70
CA CYS A 180 8.35 -0.42 2.96
C CYS A 180 8.31 -1.84 3.53
N TYR A 181 7.16 -2.26 4.06
CA TYR A 181 6.92 -3.62 4.53
C TYR A 181 6.14 -4.40 3.48
N SER A 182 6.65 -5.58 3.10
CA SER A 182 6.04 -6.46 2.09
C SER A 182 5.49 -5.70 0.89
N PRO A 183 6.29 -4.84 0.20
CA PRO A 183 5.78 -3.97 -0.84
C PRO A 183 5.08 -4.78 -1.95
N ASN A 184 3.87 -4.38 -2.32
CA ASN A 184 3.13 -5.01 -3.39
C ASN A 184 3.64 -4.52 -4.75
N ILE A 185 4.66 -5.21 -5.25
CA ILE A 185 5.24 -5.00 -6.58
C ILE A 185 4.49 -5.87 -7.61
N LYS A 186 4.13 -7.07 -7.18
CA LYS A 186 3.36 -8.04 -7.95
C LYS A 186 2.66 -8.99 -6.99
N VAL A 187 1.41 -9.32 -7.28
CA VAL A 187 0.66 -10.31 -6.50
C VAL A 187 1.33 -11.69 -6.59
N PHE A 188 1.29 -12.46 -5.50
CA PHE A 188 1.84 -13.83 -5.45
C PHE A 188 1.18 -14.76 -6.48
N ASP A 189 -0.15 -14.71 -6.59
CA ASP A 189 -0.88 -15.50 -7.58
C ASP A 189 -0.62 -15.00 -9.00
N LYS A 190 0.12 -15.77 -9.78
CA LYS A 190 0.49 -15.45 -11.15
C LYS A 190 -0.72 -15.22 -12.07
N ARG A 191 -1.90 -15.74 -11.70
CA ARG A 191 -3.15 -15.55 -12.47
C ARG A 191 -3.72 -14.14 -12.33
N ALA A 192 -3.25 -13.34 -11.36
CA ALA A 192 -3.70 -11.96 -11.15
C ALA A 192 -3.56 -11.10 -12.41
N SER A 193 -2.57 -11.36 -13.27
CA SER A 193 -2.39 -10.67 -14.56
C SER A 193 -3.55 -10.92 -15.55
N LEU A 194 -4.38 -11.94 -15.35
CA LEU A 194 -5.57 -12.16 -16.18
C LEU A 194 -6.68 -11.15 -15.87
N LEU A 195 -6.68 -10.54 -14.68
CA LEU A 195 -7.70 -9.56 -14.26
C LEU A 195 -7.78 -8.34 -15.18
N THR A 196 -6.66 -7.95 -15.77
CA THR A 196 -6.53 -6.81 -16.68
C THR A 196 -6.61 -7.20 -18.17
N GLY A 197 -6.72 -8.50 -18.44
CA GLY A 197 -6.93 -9.06 -19.77
C GLY A 197 -8.38 -9.01 -20.24
N PRO A 198 -8.64 -9.47 -21.50
CA PRO A 198 -10.00 -9.60 -22.00
C PRO A 198 -10.84 -10.51 -21.09
N TRP A 199 -12.06 -10.12 -20.79
CA TRP A 199 -12.99 -10.85 -19.92
C TRP A 199 -12.45 -11.06 -18.49
N GLY A 200 -11.43 -10.30 -18.04
CA GLY A 200 -10.72 -10.54 -16.80
C GLY A 200 -11.65 -10.58 -15.59
N ILE A 201 -12.52 -9.60 -15.45
CA ILE A 201 -13.50 -9.55 -14.35
C ILE A 201 -14.53 -10.69 -14.45
N ASP A 202 -15.01 -11.01 -15.66
CA ASP A 202 -16.00 -12.08 -15.84
C ASP A 202 -15.40 -13.45 -15.50
N ILE A 203 -14.15 -13.69 -15.93
CA ILE A 203 -13.40 -14.90 -15.57
C ILE A 203 -13.19 -14.97 -14.07
N ALA A 204 -12.83 -13.87 -13.42
CA ALA A 204 -12.65 -13.82 -11.97
C ALA A 204 -13.94 -14.15 -11.22
N LYS A 205 -15.09 -13.63 -11.64
CA LYS A 205 -16.41 -13.92 -11.09
C LYS A 205 -16.78 -15.40 -11.22
N VAL A 206 -16.49 -15.99 -12.36
CA VAL A 206 -16.71 -17.45 -12.56
C VAL A 206 -15.79 -18.27 -11.65
N VAL A 207 -14.51 -17.92 -11.56
CA VAL A 207 -13.53 -18.66 -10.72
C VAL A 207 -13.85 -18.54 -9.23
N LYS A 208 -14.31 -17.37 -8.77
CA LYS A 208 -14.69 -17.11 -7.37
C LYS A 208 -16.12 -17.55 -7.03
N GLY A 209 -16.93 -17.86 -8.02
CA GLY A 209 -18.33 -18.24 -7.83
C GLY A 209 -19.24 -17.08 -7.43
N GLY A 210 -18.89 -15.84 -7.75
CA GLY A 210 -19.66 -14.64 -7.40
C GLY A 210 -18.89 -13.35 -7.63
N ASP A 211 -19.45 -12.25 -7.12
CA ASP A 211 -18.92 -10.89 -7.33
C ASP A 211 -17.86 -10.49 -6.31
N TYR A 212 -17.60 -11.30 -5.30
CA TYR A 212 -16.76 -10.93 -4.17
C TYR A 212 -15.49 -11.78 -4.06
N ASN A 213 -14.41 -11.14 -3.64
CA ASN A 213 -13.28 -11.83 -3.04
C ASN A 213 -13.53 -11.99 -1.54
N VAL A 214 -13.35 -13.20 -1.04
CA VAL A 214 -13.49 -13.53 0.38
C VAL A 214 -12.19 -14.20 0.85
N TRP A 215 -11.74 -13.82 2.03
CA TRP A 215 -10.57 -14.42 2.68
C TRP A 215 -10.74 -14.44 4.20
N ASP A 216 -10.04 -15.34 4.87
CA ASP A 216 -10.12 -15.53 6.31
C ASP A 216 -9.04 -14.72 7.01
N ALA A 217 -9.44 -13.81 7.89
CA ALA A 217 -8.54 -13.02 8.72
C ALA A 217 -8.36 -13.65 10.10
N PRO A 218 -7.23 -13.44 10.79
CA PRO A 218 -7.09 -13.76 12.22
C PRO A 218 -8.16 -13.05 13.06
N ALA A 219 -8.53 -13.67 14.18
CA ALA A 219 -9.55 -13.13 15.08
C ALA A 219 -9.25 -11.69 15.49
N GLY A 220 -10.21 -10.80 15.28
CA GLY A 220 -10.12 -9.36 15.56
C GLY A 220 -9.57 -8.52 14.41
N ALA A 221 -8.86 -9.11 13.44
CA ALA A 221 -8.36 -8.38 12.27
C ALA A 221 -9.50 -7.97 11.34
N GLU A 222 -10.58 -8.74 11.28
CA GLU A 222 -11.78 -8.44 10.49
C GLU A 222 -12.43 -7.08 10.83
N ALA A 223 -12.14 -6.54 12.01
CA ALA A 223 -12.58 -5.19 12.36
C ALA A 223 -11.88 -4.11 11.53
N TYR A 224 -10.65 -4.36 11.09
CA TYR A 224 -9.74 -3.39 10.47
C TYR A 224 -9.41 -3.68 9.01
N TRP A 225 -9.84 -4.83 8.50
CA TRP A 225 -9.73 -5.20 7.09
C TRP A 225 -11.10 -5.50 6.50
N HIS A 226 -11.30 -5.18 5.23
CA HIS A 226 -12.39 -5.76 4.46
C HIS A 226 -12.00 -7.19 4.09
N THR A 227 -12.59 -8.18 4.75
CA THR A 227 -12.38 -9.60 4.44
C THR A 227 -13.27 -10.09 3.31
N THR A 228 -14.29 -9.31 2.98
CA THR A 228 -15.18 -9.49 1.83
C THR A 228 -15.27 -8.16 1.08
N TYR A 229 -14.95 -8.16 -0.20
CA TYR A 229 -14.97 -6.97 -1.05
C TYR A 229 -15.19 -7.33 -2.51
N ARG A 230 -15.62 -6.34 -3.30
CA ARG A 230 -15.91 -6.52 -4.73
C ARG A 230 -14.67 -6.88 -5.53
N LEU A 231 -14.84 -7.83 -6.49
CA LEU A 231 -13.76 -8.24 -7.40
C LEU A 231 -13.28 -7.11 -8.31
N GLU A 232 -14.14 -6.12 -8.60
CA GLU A 232 -13.77 -4.92 -9.34
C GLU A 232 -12.57 -4.20 -8.70
N ALA A 233 -12.49 -4.20 -7.36
CA ALA A 233 -11.37 -3.61 -6.63
C ALA A 233 -10.04 -4.35 -6.90
N THR A 234 -10.07 -5.68 -7.07
CA THR A 234 -8.86 -6.45 -7.43
C THR A 234 -8.35 -6.12 -8.83
N VAL A 235 -9.26 -5.89 -9.78
CA VAL A 235 -8.92 -5.43 -11.13
C VAL A 235 -8.22 -4.08 -11.07
N GLN A 236 -8.76 -3.13 -10.31
CA GLN A 236 -8.19 -1.79 -10.15
C GLN A 236 -6.83 -1.81 -9.43
N MET A 237 -6.67 -2.66 -8.43
CA MET A 237 -5.39 -2.87 -7.77
C MET A 237 -4.35 -3.44 -8.75
N GLN A 238 -4.71 -4.42 -9.59
CA GLN A 238 -3.81 -4.98 -10.59
C GLN A 238 -3.41 -3.94 -11.64
N LEU A 239 -4.36 -3.11 -12.12
CA LEU A 239 -4.06 -1.97 -13.02
C LEU A 239 -3.07 -0.99 -12.38
N LEU A 240 -3.23 -0.70 -11.10
CA LEU A 240 -2.32 0.16 -10.35
C LEU A 240 -0.89 -0.42 -10.38
N LEU A 241 -0.73 -1.71 -10.07
CA LEU A 241 0.59 -2.37 -10.10
C LEU A 241 1.22 -2.32 -11.49
N GLU A 242 0.47 -2.67 -12.53
CA GLU A 242 0.97 -2.69 -13.91
C GLU A 242 1.36 -1.30 -14.42
N SER A 243 0.66 -0.26 -13.96
CA SER A 243 0.93 1.12 -14.38
C SER A 243 2.08 1.77 -13.61
N THR A 244 2.35 1.34 -12.37
CA THR A 244 3.29 2.04 -11.48
C THR A 244 4.51 1.23 -11.11
N MET A 245 4.41 -0.10 -10.97
CA MET A 245 5.51 -0.95 -10.50
C MET A 245 6.37 -1.44 -11.66
N ILE A 246 7.01 -0.49 -12.32
CA ILE A 246 7.85 -0.68 -13.49
C ILE A 246 9.30 -0.23 -13.21
N PRO A 247 10.30 -0.74 -13.95
CA PRO A 247 11.72 -0.40 -13.74
C PRO A 247 11.99 1.11 -13.68
N ALA A 248 11.33 1.90 -14.52
CA ALA A 248 11.50 3.35 -14.55
C ALA A 248 11.09 4.04 -13.24
N THR A 249 10.06 3.54 -12.56
CA THR A 249 9.66 4.02 -11.23
C THR A 249 10.75 3.73 -10.20
N PHE A 250 11.23 2.50 -10.13
CA PHE A 250 12.22 2.08 -9.14
C PHE A 250 13.55 2.84 -9.29
N GLN A 251 14.02 3.02 -10.53
CA GLN A 251 15.25 3.76 -10.83
C GLN A 251 15.19 5.23 -10.42
N LYS A 252 13.99 5.81 -10.36
CA LYS A 252 13.78 7.21 -9.94
C LYS A 252 13.69 7.38 -8.42
N VAL A 253 13.43 6.33 -7.65
CA VAL A 253 13.45 6.39 -6.18
C VAL A 253 14.88 6.57 -5.70
N LYS A 254 15.24 7.78 -5.26
CA LYS A 254 16.59 8.16 -4.84
C LYS A 254 16.74 8.30 -3.32
N VAL A 255 15.65 8.41 -2.61
CA VAL A 255 15.62 8.61 -1.16
C VAL A 255 16.06 7.34 -0.41
N PRO A 256 16.64 7.45 0.81
CA PRO A 256 16.96 6.30 1.63
C PRO A 256 15.76 5.38 1.80
N THR A 257 15.94 4.09 1.55
CA THR A 257 14.81 3.15 1.48
C THR A 257 15.11 1.86 2.24
N PHE A 258 14.25 1.56 3.23
CA PHE A 258 14.18 0.26 3.89
C PHE A 258 13.12 -0.61 3.21
N VAL A 259 13.45 -1.88 2.95
CA VAL A 259 12.52 -2.89 2.43
C VAL A 259 12.56 -4.11 3.34
N GLY A 260 11.43 -4.42 3.97
CA GLY A 260 11.24 -5.63 4.76
C GLY A 260 10.29 -6.61 4.08
N TYR A 261 10.58 -7.91 4.10
CA TYR A 261 9.70 -8.93 3.52
C TYR A 261 9.76 -10.25 4.31
N TYR A 262 8.66 -11.01 4.27
CA TYR A 262 8.60 -12.34 4.89
C TYR A 262 9.09 -13.41 3.93
N TYR A 263 10.11 -14.16 4.38
CA TYR A 263 10.56 -15.34 3.68
C TYR A 263 11.40 -16.22 4.62
N LYS A 264 10.98 -17.43 4.84
CA LYS A 264 11.73 -18.45 5.57
C LYS A 264 12.26 -19.52 4.60
N ASN A 265 11.39 -20.03 3.75
CA ASN A 265 11.68 -20.98 2.67
C ASN A 265 10.55 -20.92 1.63
N GLU A 266 10.63 -21.73 0.56
CA GLU A 266 9.62 -21.75 -0.52
C GLU A 266 8.18 -22.09 -0.06
N ALA A 267 8.02 -22.84 1.02
CA ALA A 267 6.71 -23.21 1.54
C ALA A 267 6.21 -22.24 2.63
N GLU A 268 7.11 -21.47 3.23
CA GLU A 268 6.86 -20.54 4.32
C GLU A 268 7.40 -19.16 3.90
N GLN A 269 6.63 -18.42 3.12
CA GLN A 269 6.93 -17.09 2.61
C GLN A 269 5.66 -16.26 2.51
N ASP A 270 5.81 -15.01 2.11
CA ASP A 270 4.69 -14.15 1.79
C ASP A 270 3.85 -14.79 0.66
N ASP A 271 2.60 -15.08 0.95
CA ASP A 271 1.64 -15.71 0.04
C ASP A 271 0.65 -14.70 -0.58
N VAL A 272 0.84 -13.42 -0.27
CA VAL A 272 0.04 -12.31 -0.81
C VAL A 272 0.78 -11.60 -1.94
N VAL A 273 2.09 -11.33 -1.76
CA VAL A 273 2.92 -10.64 -2.75
C VAL A 273 4.12 -11.49 -3.15
N SER A 274 4.61 -11.27 -4.36
CA SER A 274 5.74 -12.00 -4.94
C SER A 274 7.07 -11.56 -4.34
N VAL A 275 7.68 -12.38 -3.51
CA VAL A 275 9.04 -12.14 -2.97
C VAL A 275 10.08 -11.95 -4.09
N PRO A 276 10.12 -12.77 -5.16
CA PRO A 276 11.04 -12.49 -6.28
C PRO A 276 10.86 -11.09 -6.88
N ALA A 277 9.62 -10.61 -7.02
CA ALA A 277 9.39 -9.26 -7.55
C ALA A 277 9.86 -8.16 -6.58
N ILE A 278 9.79 -8.37 -5.28
CA ILE A 278 10.36 -7.46 -4.28
C ILE A 278 11.89 -7.39 -4.43
N LEU A 279 12.54 -8.53 -4.60
CA LEU A 279 13.99 -8.59 -4.77
C LEU A 279 14.44 -7.91 -6.08
N ASP A 280 13.76 -8.18 -7.18
CA ASP A 280 14.02 -7.52 -8.47
C ASP A 280 13.84 -6.00 -8.38
N MET A 281 12.78 -5.53 -7.73
CA MET A 281 12.56 -4.12 -7.46
C MET A 281 13.69 -3.51 -6.65
N TYR A 282 14.10 -4.18 -5.55
CA TYR A 282 15.16 -3.68 -4.67
C TYR A 282 16.47 -3.48 -5.43
N GLU A 283 16.85 -4.40 -6.30
CA GLU A 283 18.05 -4.24 -7.15
C GLU A 283 17.95 -3.00 -8.05
N LEU A 284 16.76 -2.70 -8.56
CA LEU A 284 16.51 -1.58 -9.47
C LEU A 284 16.34 -0.22 -8.76
N LEU A 285 16.21 -0.19 -7.42
CA LEU A 285 16.10 1.08 -6.69
C LEU A 285 17.30 1.97 -6.94
N GLY A 286 17.02 3.21 -7.36
CA GLY A 286 18.02 4.23 -7.59
C GLY A 286 18.65 4.84 -6.34
N SER A 287 18.18 4.47 -5.15
CA SER A 287 18.72 4.90 -3.86
C SER A 287 20.13 4.35 -3.61
N ALA A 288 21.04 5.23 -3.21
CA ALA A 288 22.38 4.84 -2.76
C ALA A 288 22.37 4.28 -1.32
N ASN A 289 21.37 4.65 -0.51
CA ASN A 289 21.23 4.26 0.88
C ASN A 289 20.00 3.35 1.05
N LYS A 290 20.12 2.09 0.70
CA LYS A 290 19.01 1.13 0.78
C LYS A 290 19.35 -0.06 1.66
N ARG A 291 18.35 -0.56 2.39
CA ARG A 291 18.48 -1.73 3.28
C ARG A 291 17.37 -2.73 2.97
N LEU A 292 17.75 -3.97 2.75
CA LEU A 292 16.83 -5.09 2.58
C LEU A 292 16.91 -6.00 3.80
N VAL A 293 15.76 -6.34 4.38
CA VAL A 293 15.66 -7.24 5.53
C VAL A 293 14.68 -8.36 5.25
N LYS A 294 15.18 -9.58 5.35
CA LYS A 294 14.40 -10.80 5.32
C LYS A 294 13.95 -11.15 6.74
N PHE A 295 12.64 -11.24 6.97
CA PHE A 295 12.07 -11.66 8.24
C PHE A 295 11.63 -13.13 8.13
N GLU A 296 12.24 -14.01 8.91
CA GLU A 296 11.94 -15.45 8.89
C GLU A 296 10.85 -15.86 9.90
N ASN A 297 10.65 -15.04 10.93
CA ASN A 297 9.82 -15.40 12.09
C ASN A 297 8.48 -14.68 12.15
N VAL A 298 8.22 -13.74 11.27
CA VAL A 298 6.96 -12.95 11.29
C VAL A 298 5.73 -13.78 10.91
N GLY A 299 5.91 -14.79 10.04
CA GLY A 299 4.87 -15.76 9.67
C GLY A 299 3.73 -15.21 8.83
N ALA A 300 3.75 -13.94 8.42
CA ALA A 300 2.65 -13.31 7.70
C ALA A 300 3.09 -12.12 6.85
N HIS A 301 2.22 -11.74 5.91
CA HIS A 301 2.39 -10.60 5.01
C HIS A 301 2.45 -9.24 5.74
N ALA A 302 1.54 -8.98 6.68
CA ALA A 302 1.46 -7.71 7.40
C ALA A 302 2.47 -7.66 8.56
N LEU A 303 3.75 -7.43 8.23
CA LEU A 303 4.91 -7.52 9.14
C LEU A 303 4.78 -6.65 10.38
N ALA A 304 4.18 -5.46 10.26
CA ALA A 304 4.09 -4.45 11.31
C ALA A 304 2.82 -4.58 12.17
N SER A 305 1.92 -5.50 11.82
CA SER A 305 0.62 -5.66 12.47
C SER A 305 0.66 -6.68 13.59
N SER A 306 0.24 -6.29 14.79
CA SER A 306 0.09 -7.21 15.92
C SER A 306 -1.01 -8.27 15.74
N TYR A 307 -1.87 -8.12 14.73
CA TYR A 307 -2.87 -9.13 14.38
C TYR A 307 -2.30 -10.29 13.58
N PHE A 308 -1.18 -10.08 12.88
CA PHE A 308 -0.62 -11.03 11.92
C PHE A 308 0.78 -11.47 12.28
N SER A 309 1.64 -10.52 12.63
CA SER A 309 3.07 -10.78 12.82
C SER A 309 3.37 -11.47 14.15
N SER A 310 4.17 -12.52 14.10
CA SER A 310 4.68 -13.22 15.28
C SER A 310 5.99 -12.61 15.80
N ASP A 311 6.57 -11.60 15.12
CA ASP A 311 7.85 -11.00 15.49
C ASP A 311 7.84 -9.46 15.33
N ILE A 312 6.93 -8.79 16.03
CA ILE A 312 6.84 -7.32 16.07
C ILE A 312 8.12 -6.68 16.62
N GLU A 313 8.78 -7.33 17.58
CA GLU A 313 10.02 -6.83 18.16
C GLU A 313 11.17 -6.84 17.14
N GLY A 314 11.33 -7.92 16.38
CA GLY A 314 12.31 -8.01 15.31
C GLY A 314 12.06 -6.99 14.21
N VAL A 315 10.80 -6.81 13.77
CA VAL A 315 10.44 -5.77 12.79
C VAL A 315 10.78 -4.39 13.31
N SER A 316 10.42 -4.07 14.56
CA SER A 316 10.74 -2.79 15.19
C SER A 316 12.25 -2.57 15.32
N ALA A 317 13.00 -3.59 15.74
CA ALA A 317 14.44 -3.49 15.93
C ALA A 317 15.19 -3.19 14.62
N HIS A 318 14.87 -3.90 13.54
CA HIS A 318 15.48 -3.66 12.23
C HIS A 318 15.10 -2.31 11.62
N THR A 319 13.85 -1.86 11.83
CA THR A 319 13.39 -0.54 11.40
C THR A 319 14.10 0.58 12.17
N ASN A 320 14.25 0.42 13.48
CA ASN A 320 14.98 1.38 14.32
C ASN A 320 16.48 1.42 13.96
N ALA A 321 17.10 0.27 13.69
CA ALA A 321 18.49 0.22 13.24
C ALA A 321 18.69 0.96 11.90
N PHE A 322 17.76 0.84 10.96
CA PHE A 322 17.80 1.64 9.73
C PHE A 322 17.68 3.13 10.04
N ALA A 323 16.74 3.51 10.91
CA ALA A 323 16.52 4.91 11.29
C ALA A 323 17.77 5.52 11.95
N GLU A 324 18.43 4.79 12.82
CA GLU A 324 19.60 5.28 13.58
C GLU A 324 20.88 5.25 12.74
N GLU A 325 21.15 4.16 12.04
CA GLU A 325 22.40 3.96 11.29
C GLU A 325 22.41 4.63 9.91
N VAL A 326 21.26 4.72 9.23
CA VAL A 326 21.18 5.24 7.86
C VAL A 326 20.60 6.65 7.85
N LEU A 327 19.54 6.91 8.63
CA LEU A 327 18.90 8.23 8.65
C LEU A 327 19.50 9.16 9.73
N GLY A 328 20.33 8.64 10.65
CA GLY A 328 20.94 9.41 11.72
C GLY A 328 19.90 9.93 12.75
N LEU A 329 18.78 9.24 12.90
CA LEU A 329 17.76 9.62 13.88
C LEU A 329 18.24 9.28 15.29
N ILE A 330 17.94 10.16 16.23
CA ILE A 330 18.29 9.98 17.64
C ILE A 330 17.01 9.71 18.41
N PRO A 331 16.94 8.58 19.15
CA PRO A 331 15.80 8.31 20.00
C PRO A 331 15.58 9.42 21.04
N ARG A 332 14.34 9.77 21.32
CA ARG A 332 13.98 10.69 22.40
C ARG A 332 14.34 10.05 23.73
N ILE A 333 15.09 10.75 24.56
CA ILE A 333 15.35 10.34 25.95
C ILE A 333 14.06 10.62 26.73
N ASN A 334 13.43 9.59 27.26
CA ASN A 334 12.27 9.71 28.15
C ASN A 334 12.67 10.20 29.52
#